data_6ff0c18eee4adda58deb4005c4452aa2
#
_entry.id   6ff0c18eee4adda58deb4005c4452aa2
#
_cell.length_a   1.000
_cell.length_b   1.000
_cell.length_c   1.000
_cell.angle_alpha   90.00
_cell.angle_beta   90.00
_cell.angle_gamma   90.00
#
_symmetry.space_group_name_H-M   'P 1'
#
loop_
_entity.id
_entity.type
_entity.pdbx_description
1 polymer ?
#
loop_
_entity_poly.entity_id
_entity_poly.type
_entity_poly.pdbx_seq_one_letter_code
_entity_poly.pdbx_strand_id
1 'polypeptide(L)'
;MSLLPKKNYRFNREIPLPEGLINGQALGAVSGMKFGLSNMSRSGCEVIAVYNALLLHHRPAPFLEISRYMERFRVLLGFWGTNFFSLGHCLRHFGLRTKCVRAPQKVEEALLNGKTVVYVYWVKKRFRSSVHTVVLQKGRDVLCVYNAYNQCGHVLHIGFEDYLHNRKMIFGYIIQQDSEKNVGA
;
A
#
# COMPACT_ATOMS: atom_id res chain seq x y z
N MET A 1 -24.69 6.10 5.03
CA MET A 1 -23.46 5.99 4.20
C MET A 1 -23.12 7.37 3.66
N SER A 2 -21.91 7.90 3.89
CA SER A 2 -21.51 9.25 3.45
C SER A 2 -21.66 9.39 1.93
N LEU A 3 -22.19 10.52 1.45
CA LEU A 3 -22.40 10.80 0.02
C LEU A 3 -21.05 10.94 -0.75
N LEU A 4 -19.99 11.38 -0.05
CA LEU A 4 -18.70 11.66 -0.65
C LEU A 4 -18.03 10.43 -1.32
N PRO A 5 -17.93 9.24 -0.70
CA PRO A 5 -17.38 8.05 -1.35
C PRO A 5 -18.16 7.63 -2.60
N LYS A 6 -19.47 7.82 -2.62
CA LYS A 6 -20.28 7.54 -3.82
C LYS A 6 -19.98 8.51 -4.94
N LYS A 7 -19.81 9.81 -4.62
CA LYS A 7 -19.44 10.85 -5.60
C LYS A 7 -18.05 10.60 -6.18
N ASN A 8 -17.07 10.29 -5.31
CA ASN A 8 -15.71 9.98 -5.74
C ASN A 8 -15.65 8.72 -6.61
N TYR A 9 -16.39 7.67 -6.23
CA TYR A 9 -16.48 6.46 -7.04
C TYR A 9 -17.01 6.75 -8.46
N ARG A 10 -18.08 7.55 -8.58
CA ARG A 10 -18.62 7.95 -9.90
C ARG A 10 -17.62 8.74 -10.71
N PHE A 11 -16.94 9.69 -10.09
CA PHE A 11 -15.89 10.49 -10.75
C PHE A 11 -14.71 9.61 -11.20
N ASN A 12 -14.20 8.77 -10.32
CA ASN A 12 -13.04 7.92 -10.58
C ASN A 12 -13.32 6.87 -11.67
N ARG A 13 -14.57 6.44 -11.83
CA ARG A 13 -14.97 5.46 -12.84
C ARG A 13 -14.75 5.94 -14.28
N GLU A 14 -14.76 7.24 -14.50
CA GLU A 14 -14.52 7.86 -15.81
C GLU A 14 -13.01 8.00 -16.15
N ILE A 15 -12.14 7.66 -15.20
CA ILE A 15 -10.68 7.73 -15.37
C ILE A 15 -10.17 6.33 -15.75
N PRO A 16 -9.25 6.21 -16.72
CA PRO A 16 -8.65 4.93 -17.07
C PRO A 16 -8.06 4.23 -15.83
N LEU A 17 -8.38 2.95 -15.67
CA LEU A 17 -7.88 2.14 -14.57
C LEU A 17 -6.42 1.75 -14.81
N PRO A 18 -5.63 1.59 -13.74
CA PRO A 18 -4.27 1.13 -13.88
C PRO A 18 -4.23 -0.32 -14.37
N GLU A 19 -3.31 -0.58 -15.28
CA GLU A 19 -2.94 -1.93 -15.69
C GLU A 19 -1.68 -2.33 -14.92
N GLY A 20 -1.72 -3.47 -14.21
CA GLY A 20 -0.61 -3.98 -13.43
C GLY A 20 -0.30 -3.15 -12.17
N LEU A 21 0.94 -3.25 -11.71
CA LEU A 21 1.39 -2.62 -10.46
C LEU A 21 1.52 -1.10 -10.61
N ILE A 22 1.04 -0.36 -9.61
CA ILE A 22 1.13 1.09 -9.59
C ILE A 22 2.42 1.51 -8.88
N ASN A 23 3.25 2.27 -9.60
CA ASN A 23 4.40 2.96 -9.07
C ASN A 23 4.29 4.46 -9.35
N GLY A 24 4.65 5.29 -8.38
CA GLY A 24 4.55 6.74 -8.50
C GLY A 24 3.11 7.25 -8.44
N GLN A 25 2.56 7.33 -7.24
CA GLN A 25 1.16 7.75 -7.02
C GLN A 25 0.80 9.14 -7.60
N ALA A 26 1.79 9.98 -7.90
CA ALA A 26 1.58 11.28 -8.53
C ALA A 26 1.70 11.22 -10.07
N LEU A 27 1.82 10.02 -10.64
CA LEU A 27 1.95 9.80 -12.07
C LEU A 27 0.68 9.15 -12.67
N GLY A 28 0.52 9.32 -13.96
CA GLY A 28 -0.53 8.67 -14.73
C GLY A 28 -1.96 9.03 -14.28
N ALA A 29 -2.91 8.26 -14.76
CA ALA A 29 -4.34 8.49 -14.56
C ALA A 29 -4.78 8.42 -13.09
N VAL A 30 -4.15 7.51 -12.30
CA VAL A 30 -4.46 7.33 -10.88
C VAL A 30 -4.23 8.61 -10.08
N SER A 31 -3.26 9.44 -10.47
CA SER A 31 -2.92 10.68 -9.75
C SER A 31 -4.10 11.65 -9.64
N GLY A 32 -4.96 11.70 -10.66
CA GLY A 32 -6.16 12.55 -10.73
C GLY A 32 -7.38 12.00 -9.99
N MET A 33 -7.39 10.73 -9.62
CA MET A 33 -8.51 10.11 -8.91
C MET A 33 -8.74 10.75 -7.55
N LYS A 34 -10.01 10.88 -7.15
CA LYS A 34 -10.42 11.47 -5.87
C LYS A 34 -10.34 10.45 -4.73
N PHE A 35 -9.90 10.95 -3.56
CA PHE A 35 -9.93 10.22 -2.29
C PHE A 35 -10.32 11.18 -1.17
N GLY A 36 -11.52 11.03 -0.63
CA GLY A 36 -12.10 12.03 0.25
C GLY A 36 -12.24 13.39 -0.46
N LEU A 37 -11.78 14.45 0.17
CA LEU A 37 -11.66 15.80 -0.41
C LEU A 37 -10.30 16.04 -1.07
N SER A 38 -9.42 15.05 -1.10
CA SER A 38 -8.10 15.09 -1.72
C SER A 38 -8.08 14.29 -3.04
N ASN A 39 -6.91 13.90 -3.49
CA ASN A 39 -6.69 13.01 -4.63
C ASN A 39 -5.65 11.93 -4.31
N MET A 40 -5.56 10.91 -5.17
CA MET A 40 -4.63 9.79 -5.00
C MET A 40 -3.18 10.22 -5.02
N SER A 41 -2.80 11.23 -5.81
CA SER A 41 -1.42 11.73 -5.85
C SER A 41 -0.91 12.22 -4.49
N ARG A 42 -1.80 12.66 -3.61
CA ARG A 42 -1.46 13.16 -2.28
C ARG A 42 -1.73 12.15 -1.16
N SER A 43 -2.81 11.39 -1.29
CA SER A 43 -3.39 10.63 -0.17
C SER A 43 -3.63 9.16 -0.50
N GLY A 44 -3.08 8.63 -1.60
CA GLY A 44 -3.39 7.32 -2.13
C GLY A 44 -2.40 6.20 -1.77
N CYS A 45 -1.33 6.46 -1.01
CA CYS A 45 -0.28 5.46 -0.80
C CYS A 45 -0.80 4.16 -0.17
N GLU A 46 -1.72 4.23 0.78
CA GLU A 46 -2.31 3.04 1.40
C GLU A 46 -3.22 2.27 0.43
N VAL A 47 -4.00 2.98 -0.41
CA VAL A 47 -4.86 2.34 -1.42
C VAL A 47 -4.01 1.60 -2.45
N ILE A 48 -2.96 2.26 -2.94
CA ILE A 48 -2.00 1.67 -3.88
C ILE A 48 -1.27 0.49 -3.27
N ALA A 49 -0.87 0.58 -1.98
CA ALA A 49 -0.21 -0.52 -1.30
C ALA A 49 -1.12 -1.76 -1.17
N VAL A 50 -2.41 -1.58 -0.83
CA VAL A 50 -3.37 -2.69 -0.81
C VAL A 50 -3.54 -3.29 -2.21
N TYR A 51 -3.72 -2.46 -3.23
CA TYR A 51 -3.87 -2.90 -4.61
C TYR A 51 -2.64 -3.69 -5.10
N ASN A 52 -1.44 -3.13 -4.94
CA ASN A 52 -0.20 -3.80 -5.33
C ASN A 52 0.01 -5.12 -4.57
N ALA A 53 -0.26 -5.14 -3.27
CA ALA A 53 -0.15 -6.35 -2.46
C ALA A 53 -1.08 -7.46 -2.95
N LEU A 54 -2.31 -7.12 -3.35
CA LEU A 54 -3.26 -8.08 -3.91
C LEU A 54 -2.79 -8.64 -5.26
N LEU A 55 -2.28 -7.79 -6.15
CA LEU A 55 -1.73 -8.23 -7.43
C LEU A 55 -0.52 -9.17 -7.24
N LEU A 56 0.41 -8.82 -6.35
CA LEU A 56 1.59 -9.63 -6.06
C LEU A 56 1.26 -11.00 -5.45
N HIS A 57 0.07 -11.14 -4.86
CA HIS A 57 -0.44 -12.39 -4.30
C HIS A 57 -1.48 -13.09 -5.18
N HIS A 58 -1.58 -12.72 -6.47
CA HIS A 58 -2.53 -13.29 -7.43
C HIS A 58 -3.99 -13.28 -6.95
N ARG A 59 -4.37 -12.24 -6.20
CA ARG A 59 -5.72 -11.98 -5.68
C ARG A 59 -6.24 -10.61 -6.14
N PRO A 60 -6.33 -10.38 -7.46
CA PRO A 60 -6.70 -9.07 -7.97
C PRO A 60 -8.09 -8.63 -7.48
N ALA A 61 -8.19 -7.38 -7.08
CA ALA A 61 -9.46 -6.72 -6.81
C ALA A 61 -9.49 -5.39 -7.56
N PRO A 62 -10.67 -4.92 -8.02
CA PRO A 62 -10.77 -3.67 -8.75
C PRO A 62 -10.27 -2.48 -7.90
N PHE A 63 -9.38 -1.67 -8.46
CA PHE A 63 -8.80 -0.51 -7.76
C PHE A 63 -9.88 0.43 -7.20
N LEU A 64 -10.96 0.64 -7.95
CA LEU A 64 -12.07 1.49 -7.51
C LEU A 64 -12.80 0.95 -6.27
N GLU A 65 -12.96 -0.36 -6.16
CA GLU A 65 -13.61 -0.98 -4.99
C GLU A 65 -12.69 -0.88 -3.76
N ILE A 66 -11.38 -1.07 -3.94
CA ILE A 66 -10.39 -0.86 -2.87
C ILE A 66 -10.46 0.58 -2.39
N SER A 67 -10.38 1.54 -3.31
CA SER A 67 -10.45 2.97 -2.99
C SER A 67 -11.75 3.33 -2.24
N ARG A 68 -12.90 2.91 -2.78
CA ARG A 68 -14.22 3.14 -2.17
C ARG A 68 -14.34 2.54 -0.77
N TYR A 69 -13.80 1.34 -0.58
CA TYR A 69 -13.81 0.68 0.72
C TYR A 69 -12.95 1.45 1.72
N MET A 70 -11.73 1.82 1.32
CA MET A 70 -10.75 2.49 2.19
C MET A 70 -11.15 3.93 2.52
N GLU A 71 -11.95 4.60 1.70
CA GLU A 71 -12.50 5.92 2.04
C GLU A 71 -13.32 5.95 3.34
N ARG A 72 -13.80 4.80 3.82
CA ARG A 72 -14.48 4.69 5.13
C ARG A 72 -13.55 5.01 6.30
N PHE A 73 -12.26 4.80 6.11
CA PHE A 73 -11.20 4.97 7.10
C PHE A 73 -10.36 6.22 6.86
N ARG A 74 -10.81 7.13 5.98
CA ARG A 74 -10.09 8.36 5.67
C ARG A 74 -9.92 9.25 6.90
N VAL A 75 -8.74 9.87 7.03
CA VAL A 75 -8.40 10.80 8.09
C VAL A 75 -8.53 12.24 7.58
N LEU A 76 -9.07 13.13 8.40
CA LEU A 76 -9.29 14.55 8.06
C LEU A 76 -9.91 14.70 6.66
N LEU A 77 -11.05 14.03 6.44
CA LEU A 77 -11.80 14.06 5.18
C LEU A 77 -10.98 13.59 3.96
N GLY A 78 -9.88 12.87 4.17
CA GLY A 78 -9.00 12.35 3.12
C GLY A 78 -7.71 13.16 2.89
N PHE A 79 -7.52 14.30 3.55
CA PHE A 79 -6.27 15.08 3.41
C PHE A 79 -5.05 14.37 3.98
N TRP A 80 -5.24 13.46 4.93
CA TRP A 80 -4.19 12.66 5.55
C TRP A 80 -4.24 11.17 5.16
N GLY A 81 -4.84 10.86 4.00
CA GLY A 81 -4.96 9.50 3.51
C GLY A 81 -5.92 8.65 4.33
N THR A 82 -5.59 7.39 4.47
CA THR A 82 -6.34 6.40 5.27
C THR A 82 -5.74 6.32 6.67
N ASN A 83 -6.55 5.99 7.66
CA ASN A 83 -6.03 5.60 8.97
C ASN A 83 -5.18 4.33 8.81
N PHE A 84 -3.88 4.48 8.92
CA PHE A 84 -2.94 3.39 8.72
C PHE A 84 -3.10 2.22 9.72
N PHE A 85 -3.75 2.43 10.88
CA PHE A 85 -4.13 1.33 11.78
C PHE A 85 -5.21 0.43 11.18
N SER A 86 -6.04 0.95 10.26
CA SER A 86 -7.04 0.15 9.55
C SER A 86 -6.48 -0.67 8.38
N LEU A 87 -5.22 -0.46 8.00
CA LEU A 87 -4.61 -1.08 6.83
C LEU A 87 -4.62 -2.62 6.90
N GLY A 88 -4.29 -3.19 8.06
CA GLY A 88 -4.39 -4.63 8.27
C GLY A 88 -5.81 -5.18 8.16
N HIS A 89 -6.82 -4.39 8.57
CA HIS A 89 -8.22 -4.73 8.37
C HIS A 89 -8.59 -4.69 6.87
N CYS A 90 -8.14 -3.66 6.15
CA CYS A 90 -8.37 -3.55 4.70
C CYS A 90 -7.75 -4.72 3.94
N LEU A 91 -6.50 -5.07 4.23
CA LEU A 91 -5.83 -6.22 3.62
C LEU A 91 -6.61 -7.53 3.86
N ARG A 92 -7.08 -7.77 5.09
CA ARG A 92 -7.90 -8.95 5.40
C ARG A 92 -9.27 -8.93 4.72
N HIS A 93 -9.91 -7.76 4.60
CA HIS A 93 -11.18 -7.62 3.90
C HIS A 93 -11.08 -8.08 2.44
N PHE A 94 -9.95 -7.82 1.79
CA PHE A 94 -9.66 -8.27 0.44
C PHE A 94 -8.96 -9.64 0.37
N GLY A 95 -8.98 -10.41 1.45
CA GLY A 95 -8.55 -11.80 1.48
C GLY A 95 -7.06 -12.04 1.78
N LEU A 96 -6.28 -11.02 2.16
CA LEU A 96 -4.88 -11.19 2.57
C LEU A 96 -4.77 -11.33 4.08
N ARG A 97 -4.30 -12.49 4.55
CA ARG A 97 -3.99 -12.70 5.98
C ARG A 97 -2.70 -11.97 6.33
N THR A 98 -2.69 -11.23 7.45
CA THR A 98 -1.55 -10.40 7.83
C THR A 98 -1.18 -10.55 9.29
N LYS A 99 0.13 -10.43 9.57
CA LYS A 99 0.70 -10.27 10.92
C LYS A 99 1.33 -8.90 11.03
N CYS A 100 0.87 -8.10 12.00
CA CYS A 100 1.46 -6.78 12.28
C CYS A 100 2.73 -6.92 13.10
N VAL A 101 3.80 -6.21 12.71
CA VAL A 101 5.08 -6.14 13.42
C VAL A 101 5.54 -4.69 13.54
N ARG A 102 6.33 -4.38 14.59
CA ARG A 102 6.82 -3.03 14.89
C ARG A 102 8.35 -2.94 14.95
N ALA A 103 9.05 -4.04 14.76
CA ALA A 103 10.50 -4.10 14.76
C ALA A 103 11.01 -4.26 13.31
N PRO A 104 11.92 -3.39 12.82
CA PRO A 104 12.52 -3.50 11.49
C PRO A 104 13.16 -4.86 11.23
N GLN A 105 13.79 -5.45 12.25
CA GLN A 105 14.43 -6.77 12.18
C GLN A 105 13.42 -7.88 11.81
N LYS A 106 12.17 -7.80 12.33
CA LYS A 106 11.10 -8.76 11.95
C LYS A 106 10.59 -8.56 10.54
N VAL A 107 10.68 -7.33 10.02
CA VAL A 107 10.37 -7.04 8.61
C VAL A 107 11.45 -7.65 7.72
N GLU A 108 12.71 -7.42 8.06
CA GLU A 108 13.85 -7.97 7.33
C GLU A 108 13.84 -9.50 7.32
N GLU A 109 13.67 -10.12 8.49
CA GLU A 109 13.52 -11.59 8.62
C GLU A 109 12.40 -12.13 7.71
N ALA A 110 11.24 -11.46 7.70
CA ALA A 110 10.12 -11.87 6.86
C ALA A 110 10.44 -11.76 5.37
N LEU A 111 11.11 -10.67 4.95
CA LEU A 111 11.54 -10.46 3.58
C LEU A 111 12.59 -11.49 3.16
N LEU A 112 13.57 -11.79 4.01
CA LEU A 112 14.58 -12.81 3.76
C LEU A 112 13.96 -14.20 3.58
N ASN A 113 12.85 -14.47 4.28
CA ASN A 113 12.03 -15.68 4.13
C ASN A 113 11.01 -15.60 2.96
N GLY A 114 11.21 -14.68 2.01
CA GLY A 114 10.38 -14.57 0.80
C GLY A 114 8.96 -14.04 1.03
N LYS A 115 8.67 -13.46 2.21
CA LYS A 115 7.35 -12.86 2.48
C LYS A 115 7.25 -11.47 1.88
N THR A 116 6.04 -11.09 1.50
CA THR A 116 5.70 -9.70 1.12
C THR A 116 5.34 -8.92 2.38
N VAL A 117 5.77 -7.66 2.46
CA VAL A 117 5.46 -6.79 3.58
C VAL A 117 4.87 -5.47 3.08
N VAL A 118 3.74 -5.08 3.62
CA VAL A 118 3.23 -3.70 3.50
C VAL A 118 3.85 -2.89 4.62
N TYR A 119 4.70 -1.92 4.26
CA TYR A 119 5.58 -1.19 5.18
C TYR A 119 5.14 0.26 5.31
N VAL A 120 4.94 0.72 6.55
CA VAL A 120 4.46 2.05 6.90
C VAL A 120 5.55 2.77 7.68
N TYR A 121 5.96 3.96 7.22
CA TYR A 121 7.03 4.71 7.82
C TYR A 121 6.83 6.22 7.77
N TRP A 122 7.54 6.95 8.65
CA TRP A 122 7.56 8.40 8.66
C TRP A 122 8.51 8.95 7.59
N VAL A 123 8.00 9.88 6.80
CA VAL A 123 8.80 10.72 5.89
C VAL A 123 9.02 12.06 6.57
N LYS A 124 10.25 12.30 7.00
CA LYS A 124 10.64 13.61 7.53
C LYS A 124 11.00 14.54 6.38
N LYS A 125 10.30 15.66 6.25
CA LYS A 125 10.68 16.81 5.42
C LYS A 125 11.02 17.98 6.33
N ARG A 126 11.85 18.91 5.84
CA ARG A 126 12.35 20.04 6.64
C ARG A 126 11.25 20.79 7.43
N PHE A 127 10.04 20.92 6.86
CA PHE A 127 8.92 21.65 7.48
C PHE A 127 7.63 20.84 7.61
N ARG A 128 7.61 19.57 7.22
CA ARG A 128 6.42 18.70 7.28
C ARG A 128 6.82 17.26 7.50
N SER A 129 6.11 16.60 8.37
CA SER A 129 6.15 15.14 8.47
C SER A 129 4.95 14.54 7.75
N SER A 130 5.15 13.44 7.06
CA SER A 130 4.07 12.66 6.44
C SER A 130 4.32 11.17 6.67
N VAL A 131 3.29 10.39 6.51
CA VAL A 131 3.40 8.92 6.50
C VAL A 131 3.41 8.47 5.05
N HIS A 132 4.20 7.46 4.73
CA HIS A 132 4.17 6.79 3.45
C HIS A 132 4.03 5.29 3.63
N THR A 133 3.36 4.65 2.68
CA THR A 133 3.09 3.22 2.68
C THR A 133 3.53 2.63 1.36
N VAL A 134 4.33 1.57 1.43
CA VAL A 134 4.90 0.86 0.28
C VAL A 134 4.69 -0.64 0.42
N VAL A 135 4.86 -1.37 -0.67
CA VAL A 135 4.96 -2.83 -0.63
C VAL A 135 6.42 -3.20 -0.85
N LEU A 136 6.91 -4.14 -0.05
CA LEU A 136 8.28 -4.64 -0.08
C LEU A 136 8.28 -6.13 -0.43
N GLN A 137 9.21 -6.51 -1.30
CA GLN A 137 9.55 -7.91 -1.57
C GLN A 137 11.06 -8.06 -1.70
N LYS A 138 11.59 -9.24 -1.36
CA LYS A 138 12.96 -9.60 -1.65
C LYS A 138 13.11 -9.92 -3.14
N GLY A 139 14.03 -9.22 -3.83
CA GLY A 139 14.61 -9.64 -5.10
C GLY A 139 15.73 -10.66 -4.87
N ARG A 140 16.59 -10.89 -5.86
CA ARG A 140 17.75 -11.78 -5.68
C ARG A 140 18.67 -11.28 -4.57
N ASP A 141 19.28 -10.11 -4.76
CA ASP A 141 20.25 -9.52 -3.81
C ASP A 141 19.83 -8.14 -3.32
N VAL A 142 18.62 -7.70 -3.65
CA VAL A 142 18.09 -6.36 -3.37
C VAL A 142 16.66 -6.42 -2.83
N LEU A 143 16.25 -5.34 -2.23
CA LEU A 143 14.87 -5.07 -1.85
C LEU A 143 14.13 -4.43 -3.03
N CYS A 144 13.01 -5.00 -3.41
CA CYS A 144 12.07 -4.42 -4.38
C CYS A 144 11.04 -3.59 -3.61
N VAL A 145 10.97 -2.30 -3.92
CA VAL A 145 10.05 -1.35 -3.28
C VAL A 145 9.04 -0.84 -4.30
N TYR A 146 7.78 -1.16 -4.10
CA TYR A 146 6.68 -0.74 -4.97
C TYR A 146 6.05 0.54 -4.44
N ASN A 147 5.86 1.52 -5.33
CA ASN A 147 5.39 2.87 -5.02
C ASN A 147 6.31 3.60 -4.03
N ALA A 148 7.63 3.51 -4.25
CA ALA A 148 8.67 4.03 -3.36
C ALA A 148 8.53 5.54 -3.09
N TYR A 149 8.23 6.31 -4.13
CA TYR A 149 8.06 7.77 -4.08
C TYR A 149 6.95 8.22 -5.03
N ASN A 150 6.38 9.40 -4.76
CA ASN A 150 5.25 9.93 -5.52
C ASN A 150 5.49 10.02 -7.04
N GLN A 151 6.74 10.27 -7.45
CA GLN A 151 7.13 10.44 -8.87
C GLN A 151 8.06 9.32 -9.37
N CYS A 152 8.21 8.21 -8.65
CA CYS A 152 8.99 7.07 -9.08
C CYS A 152 8.10 6.07 -9.82
N GLY A 153 8.06 6.15 -11.14
CA GLY A 153 7.19 5.32 -12.00
C GLY A 153 7.65 3.86 -12.17
N HIS A 154 8.69 3.43 -11.47
CA HIS A 154 9.23 2.08 -11.54
C HIS A 154 9.42 1.46 -10.15
N VAL A 155 9.67 0.17 -10.10
CA VAL A 155 10.05 -0.52 -8.85
C VAL A 155 11.45 -0.08 -8.47
N LEU A 156 11.61 0.45 -7.26
CA LEU A 156 12.93 0.81 -6.74
C LEU A 156 13.65 -0.46 -6.24
N HIS A 157 14.87 -0.66 -6.74
CA HIS A 157 15.79 -1.72 -6.29
C HIS A 157 16.87 -1.10 -5.41
N ILE A 158 16.97 -1.53 -4.14
CA ILE A 158 17.85 -0.91 -3.14
C ILE A 158 18.35 -1.94 -2.13
N GLY A 159 19.47 -1.69 -1.44
CA GLY A 159 19.94 -2.51 -0.33
C GLY A 159 18.94 -2.54 0.85
N PHE A 160 18.89 -3.67 1.56
CA PHE A 160 17.99 -3.83 2.71
C PHE A 160 18.29 -2.81 3.81
N GLU A 161 19.56 -2.68 4.21
CA GLU A 161 19.99 -1.74 5.23
C GLU A 161 19.69 -0.30 4.85
N ASP A 162 20.00 0.09 3.60
CA ASP A 162 19.79 1.44 3.08
C ASP A 162 18.33 1.84 3.12
N TYR A 163 17.43 0.88 2.97
CA TYR A 163 16.00 1.17 2.96
C TYR A 163 15.36 1.06 4.35
N LEU A 164 15.58 -0.02 5.07
CA LEU A 164 14.88 -0.31 6.33
C LEU A 164 15.44 0.50 7.50
N HIS A 165 16.78 0.62 7.61
CA HIS A 165 17.40 1.27 8.77
C HIS A 165 17.40 2.80 8.67
N ASN A 166 17.38 3.36 7.47
CA ASN A 166 17.32 4.81 7.26
C ASN A 166 15.90 5.40 7.33
N ARG A 167 14.89 4.58 7.65
CA ARG A 167 13.49 5.04 7.76
C ARG A 167 12.91 4.77 9.14
N LYS A 168 12.25 5.77 9.71
CA LYS A 168 11.53 5.60 10.97
C LYS A 168 10.25 4.79 10.71
N MET A 169 10.34 3.49 10.88
CA MET A 169 9.21 2.56 10.79
C MET A 169 8.11 2.94 11.78
N ILE A 170 6.85 2.79 11.37
CA ILE A 170 5.68 2.80 12.25
C ILE A 170 5.29 1.35 12.50
N PHE A 171 5.01 0.58 11.43
CA PHE A 171 4.82 -0.88 11.46
C PHE A 171 4.90 -1.49 10.05
N GLY A 172 5.02 -2.82 10.02
CA GLY A 172 4.89 -3.64 8.83
C GLY A 172 3.74 -4.63 8.99
N TYR A 173 3.03 -4.89 7.90
CA TYR A 173 2.07 -5.98 7.78
C TYR A 173 2.68 -7.08 6.91
N ILE A 174 3.16 -8.14 7.55
CA ILE A 174 3.69 -9.32 6.86
C ILE A 174 2.49 -10.10 6.30
N ILE A 175 2.46 -10.30 4.99
CA ILE A 175 1.44 -11.09 4.33
C ILE A 175 1.78 -12.56 4.54
N GLN A 176 0.83 -13.30 5.10
CA GLN A 176 0.95 -14.73 5.33
C GLN A 176 0.43 -15.46 4.09
N GLN A 177 1.22 -16.40 3.58
CA GLN A 177 0.72 -17.34 2.58
C GLN A 177 -0.39 -18.18 3.23
N ASP A 178 -1.44 -18.46 2.49
CA ASP A 178 -2.36 -19.50 2.91
C ASP A 178 -1.51 -20.77 2.99
N SER A 179 -1.44 -21.37 4.19
CA SER A 179 -0.94 -22.75 4.29
C SER A 179 -1.74 -23.54 3.28
N GLU A 180 -1.06 -24.17 2.34
CA GLU A 180 -1.67 -25.18 1.48
C GLU A 180 -2.48 -26.08 2.41
N LYS A 181 -3.80 -26.06 2.25
CA LYS A 181 -4.60 -27.09 2.86
C LYS A 181 -4.02 -28.37 2.28
N ASN A 182 -3.37 -29.18 3.13
CA ASN A 182 -3.05 -30.54 2.78
C ASN A 182 -4.29 -31.13 2.12
N VAL A 183 -4.26 -31.23 0.80
CA VAL A 183 -5.11 -32.14 0.06
C VAL A 183 -4.49 -33.50 0.36
N GLY A 184 -4.79 -33.97 1.56
CA GLY A 184 -4.46 -35.29 2.02
C GLY A 184 -5.56 -36.24 1.59
N ALA A 185 -5.15 -37.11 0.71
CA ALA A 185 -5.66 -38.44 0.42
C ALA A 185 -7.15 -38.75 0.71
#